data_18c07e13501ff2a4255fc0c735b404f3
#
_entry.id   18c07e13501ff2a4255fc0c735b404f3
#
_cell.length_a   1.000
_cell.length_b   1.000
_cell.length_c   1.000
_cell.angle_alpha   90.00
_cell.angle_beta   90.00
_cell.angle_gamma   90.00
#
_symmetry.space_group_name_H-M   'P 1'
#
loop_
_entity.id
_entity.type
_entity.pdbx_description
1 polymer ?
#
loop_
_entity_poly.entity_id
_entity_poly.type
_entity_poly.pdbx_seq_one_letter_code
_entity_poly.pdbx_strand_id
1 'polypeptide(L)'
;DAYRMLKNPDAPSGKRRYFIRFEPHNEMVSLRKVLNARSFVAGPSWVLDHIIADTPLTKALNSVFSGYCRNRKIVSLAYYMYLFHTTAVESYGAFAENYRLPWQVPLRPGQCSKLFKSISSKEINGFLKKLNEEVCKLEAENVGGGNVYYALDSTSVSTYARQLIKAQYGHNKDGDALKQINILMMVNQETGLPVYYRTYDGDVPDVSTIMHTLRDTVRLGVNRQAVAVCDRGYSSIINMHRFYQSEASF
;
A
#
# COMPACT_ATOMS: atom_id res chain seq x y z
N ASP A 1 -0.75 -27.09 16.07
CA ASP A 1 0.32 -27.51 15.15
C ASP A 1 0.09 -28.94 14.70
N ALA A 2 -0.61 -29.10 13.58
CA ALA A 2 -1.06 -30.40 13.08
C ALA A 2 -0.10 -30.99 12.01
N TYR A 3 1.09 -30.42 11.84
CA TYR A 3 2.03 -30.93 10.84
C TYR A 3 3.47 -30.82 11.32
N ARG A 4 4.30 -31.74 10.88
CA ARG A 4 5.73 -31.77 11.12
C ARG A 4 6.49 -31.89 9.81
N MET A 5 7.55 -31.10 9.63
CA MET A 5 8.48 -31.31 8.52
C MET A 5 9.39 -32.50 8.84
N LEU A 6 9.29 -33.56 8.06
CA LEU A 6 10.11 -34.75 8.21
C LEU A 6 11.13 -34.80 7.07
N LYS A 7 12.35 -35.22 7.40
CA LYS A 7 13.40 -35.50 6.40
C LYS A 7 12.96 -36.71 5.56
N ASN A 8 12.97 -36.55 4.24
CA ASN A 8 12.68 -37.65 3.33
C ASN A 8 13.95 -38.48 3.14
N PRO A 9 14.04 -39.72 3.69
CA PRO A 9 15.22 -40.58 3.58
C PRO A 9 15.46 -41.06 2.16
N ASP A 10 14.41 -41.17 1.35
CA ASP A 10 14.44 -41.77 0.00
C ASP A 10 14.56 -40.71 -1.11
N ALA A 11 14.80 -39.42 -0.76
CA ALA A 11 14.89 -38.36 -1.74
C ALA A 11 16.19 -38.45 -2.55
N PRO A 12 16.14 -38.60 -3.88
CA PRO A 12 17.31 -38.55 -4.73
C PRO A 12 18.10 -37.25 -4.56
N SER A 13 19.41 -37.31 -4.77
CA SER A 13 20.28 -36.12 -4.72
C SER A 13 19.72 -35.03 -5.64
N GLY A 14 19.47 -33.83 -5.08
CA GLY A 14 18.89 -32.68 -5.82
C GLY A 14 17.37 -32.52 -5.74
N LYS A 15 16.62 -33.46 -5.16
CA LYS A 15 15.17 -33.34 -4.96
C LYS A 15 14.81 -32.94 -3.53
N ARG A 16 13.51 -32.63 -3.28
CA ARG A 16 13.02 -32.18 -1.97
C ARG A 16 13.42 -33.15 -0.86
N ARG A 17 14.27 -32.69 0.05
CA ARG A 17 14.77 -33.48 1.20
C ARG A 17 13.77 -33.56 2.35
N TYR A 18 12.66 -32.85 2.29
CA TYR A 18 11.66 -32.78 3.34
C TYR A 18 10.26 -32.94 2.76
N PHE A 19 9.39 -33.55 3.52
CA PHE A 19 7.96 -33.59 3.26
C PHE A 19 7.18 -33.17 4.50
N ILE A 20 5.98 -32.68 4.31
CA ILE A 20 5.08 -32.32 5.41
C ILE A 20 4.21 -33.54 5.66
N ARG A 21 4.24 -34.04 6.89
CA ARG A 21 3.36 -35.11 7.33
C ARG A 21 2.37 -34.53 8.32
N PHE A 22 1.09 -34.77 8.10
CA PHE A 22 0.06 -34.55 9.09
C PHE A 22 0.13 -35.71 10.10
N GLU A 23 0.44 -35.42 11.36
CA GLU A 23 0.29 -36.35 12.43
C GLU A 23 -1.12 -36.19 13.00
N PRO A 24 -2.03 -37.17 12.85
CA PRO A 24 -3.31 -37.10 13.52
C PRO A 24 -3.06 -37.12 15.01
N HIS A 25 -3.33 -36.02 15.71
CA HIS A 25 -3.46 -36.04 17.14
C HIS A 25 -4.65 -36.95 17.48
N ASN A 26 -4.41 -37.97 18.27
CA ASN A 26 -5.46 -38.85 18.80
C ASN A 26 -6.38 -38.16 19.83
N GLU A 27 -6.55 -36.85 19.76
CA GLU A 27 -7.56 -36.14 20.51
C GLU A 27 -8.92 -36.35 19.85
N MET A 28 -9.87 -36.88 20.61
CA MET A 28 -11.28 -36.90 20.20
C MET A 28 -11.74 -35.47 19.92
N VAL A 29 -11.71 -35.07 18.67
CA VAL A 29 -12.19 -33.75 18.24
C VAL A 29 -13.72 -33.84 18.21
N SER A 30 -14.40 -33.00 19.01
CA SER A 30 -15.86 -32.97 19.01
C SER A 30 -16.40 -32.71 17.61
N LEU A 31 -17.48 -33.39 17.20
CA LEU A 31 -18.15 -33.18 15.91
C LEU A 31 -18.43 -31.70 15.65
N ARG A 32 -18.76 -30.93 16.71
CA ARG A 32 -18.97 -29.49 16.64
C ARG A 32 -17.71 -28.72 16.21
N LYS A 33 -16.51 -29.13 16.64
CA LYS A 33 -15.25 -28.54 16.19
C LYS A 33 -14.97 -28.85 14.72
N VAL A 34 -15.26 -30.08 14.29
CA VAL A 34 -15.10 -30.47 12.87
C VAL A 34 -16.06 -29.70 11.97
N LEU A 35 -17.32 -29.60 12.36
CA LEU A 35 -18.34 -28.87 11.58
C LEU A 35 -18.09 -27.37 11.51
N ASN A 36 -17.41 -26.81 12.50
CA ASN A 36 -17.02 -25.39 12.54
C ASN A 36 -15.59 -25.14 11.99
N ALA A 37 -14.88 -26.18 11.59
CA ALA A 37 -13.55 -26.03 11.02
C ALA A 37 -13.62 -25.26 9.67
N ARG A 38 -12.85 -24.19 9.56
CA ARG A 38 -12.73 -23.41 8.33
C ARG A 38 -11.35 -23.62 7.74
N SER A 39 -11.30 -23.83 6.44
CA SER A 39 -10.06 -23.80 5.68
C SER A 39 -9.87 -22.44 5.04
N PHE A 40 -8.65 -21.95 4.99
CA PHE A 40 -8.31 -20.67 4.40
C PHE A 40 -7.19 -20.83 3.38
N VAL A 41 -7.26 -20.08 2.30
CA VAL A 41 -6.15 -19.87 1.38
C VAL A 41 -5.11 -19.00 2.09
N ALA A 42 -3.97 -19.57 2.43
CA ALA A 42 -2.95 -18.87 3.24
C ALA A 42 -1.73 -18.40 2.43
N GLY A 43 -1.46 -18.99 1.26
CA GLY A 43 -0.25 -18.70 0.48
C GLY A 43 -0.05 -17.23 0.12
N PRO A 44 -1.01 -16.57 -0.54
CA PRO A 44 -0.87 -15.15 -0.88
C PRO A 44 -0.67 -14.25 0.33
N SER A 45 -1.44 -14.48 1.39
CA SER A 45 -1.32 -13.68 2.63
C SER A 45 0.01 -13.92 3.33
N TRP A 46 0.55 -15.14 3.27
CA TRP A 46 1.87 -15.45 3.82
C TRP A 46 2.97 -14.66 3.10
N VAL A 47 2.92 -14.57 1.78
CA VAL A 47 3.87 -13.76 0.99
C VAL A 47 3.75 -12.28 1.36
N LEU A 48 2.53 -11.74 1.42
CA LEU A 48 2.30 -10.35 1.78
C LEU A 48 2.73 -10.02 3.22
N ASP A 49 2.52 -10.94 4.17
CA ASP A 49 2.98 -10.79 5.56
C ASP A 49 4.51 -10.64 5.61
N HIS A 50 5.26 -11.41 4.80
CA HIS A 50 6.73 -11.31 4.72
C HIS A 50 7.16 -9.98 4.07
N ILE A 51 6.56 -9.61 2.94
CA ILE A 51 6.85 -8.33 2.28
C ILE A 51 6.63 -7.15 3.25
N ILE A 52 5.51 -7.14 3.96
CA ILE A 52 5.23 -6.06 4.92
C ILE A 52 6.18 -6.09 6.12
N ALA A 53 6.59 -7.28 6.57
CA ALA A 53 7.54 -7.41 7.69
C ALA A 53 8.94 -6.87 7.33
N ASP A 54 9.36 -7.05 6.09
CA ASP A 54 10.65 -6.58 5.57
C ASP A 54 10.65 -5.08 5.21
N THR A 55 9.48 -4.41 5.30
CA THR A 55 9.34 -2.99 5.02
C THR A 55 9.03 -2.17 6.28
N PRO A 56 9.33 -0.87 6.31
CA PRO A 56 8.99 -0.01 7.44
C PRO A 56 7.49 0.28 7.58
N LEU A 57 6.62 -0.27 6.70
CA LEU A 57 5.19 -0.04 6.69
C LEU A 57 4.51 -0.39 8.02
N THR A 58 4.80 -1.57 8.56
CA THR A 58 4.20 -2.02 9.84
C THR A 58 4.57 -1.09 10.99
N LYS A 59 5.82 -0.66 11.04
CA LYS A 59 6.32 0.26 12.07
C LYS A 59 5.64 1.62 11.97
N ALA A 60 5.52 2.16 10.77
CA ALA A 60 4.82 3.42 10.51
C ALA A 60 3.33 3.34 10.84
N LEU A 61 2.63 2.26 10.44
CA LEU A 61 1.23 2.04 10.76
C LEU A 61 0.99 1.97 12.26
N ASN A 62 1.79 1.18 12.98
CA ASN A 62 1.62 0.99 14.43
C ASN A 62 1.93 2.26 15.24
N SER A 63 2.78 3.14 14.72
CA SER A 63 3.11 4.41 15.40
C SER A 63 1.99 5.45 15.33
N VAL A 64 1.14 5.36 14.32
CA VAL A 64 0.13 6.40 14.04
C VAL A 64 -1.28 5.93 14.35
N PHE A 65 -1.62 4.73 13.90
CA PHE A 65 -2.95 4.19 14.11
C PHE A 65 -2.98 3.43 15.44
N SER A 66 -3.43 4.10 16.47
CA SER A 66 -3.65 3.45 17.76
C SER A 66 -4.79 2.43 17.66
N GLY A 67 -4.51 1.20 18.10
CA GLY A 67 -5.51 0.14 18.19
C GLY A 67 -5.22 -1.03 17.23
N TYR A 68 -4.84 -2.14 17.85
CA TYR A 68 -4.53 -3.41 17.20
C TYR A 68 -5.55 -3.89 16.15
N CYS A 69 -6.85 -3.69 16.43
CA CYS A 69 -7.92 -4.09 15.51
C CYS A 69 -7.99 -3.20 14.27
N ARG A 70 -7.69 -1.90 14.39
CA ARG A 70 -7.80 -0.93 13.30
C ARG A 70 -6.73 -1.17 12.24
N ASN A 71 -5.47 -1.32 12.65
CA ASN A 71 -4.35 -1.62 11.75
C ASN A 71 -4.59 -2.91 10.98
N ARG A 72 -5.00 -3.96 11.68
CA ARG A 72 -5.28 -5.25 11.04
C ARG A 72 -6.39 -5.18 10.00
N LYS A 73 -7.44 -4.39 10.25
CA LYS A 73 -8.50 -4.15 9.27
C LYS A 73 -7.98 -3.42 8.03
N ILE A 74 -7.17 -2.38 8.23
CA ILE A 74 -6.54 -1.61 7.13
C ILE A 74 -5.67 -2.53 6.27
N VAL A 75 -4.78 -3.30 6.90
CA VAL A 75 -3.88 -4.23 6.19
C VAL A 75 -4.68 -5.31 5.45
N SER A 76 -5.73 -5.87 6.06
CA SER A 76 -6.56 -6.88 5.41
C SER A 76 -7.31 -6.34 4.19
N LEU A 77 -7.78 -5.09 4.24
CA LEU A 77 -8.37 -4.43 3.08
C LEU A 77 -7.33 -4.15 2.00
N ALA A 78 -6.11 -3.76 2.38
CA ALA A 78 -5.02 -3.56 1.44
C ALA A 78 -4.65 -4.87 0.73
N TYR A 79 -4.60 -6.01 1.44
CA TYR A 79 -4.40 -7.33 0.84
C TYR A 79 -5.47 -7.66 -0.19
N TYR A 80 -6.73 -7.44 0.16
CA TYR A 80 -7.83 -7.65 -0.76
C TYR A 80 -7.71 -6.79 -2.03
N MET A 81 -7.47 -5.50 -1.87
CA MET A 81 -7.35 -4.57 -2.99
C MET A 81 -6.17 -4.94 -3.90
N TYR A 82 -5.05 -5.35 -3.30
CA TYR A 82 -3.87 -5.77 -4.04
C TYR A 82 -4.07 -7.08 -4.81
N LEU A 83 -4.60 -8.11 -4.13
CA LEU A 83 -4.74 -9.45 -4.73
C LEU A 83 -5.82 -9.51 -5.82
N PHE A 84 -6.85 -8.68 -5.73
CA PHE A 84 -7.95 -8.66 -6.70
C PHE A 84 -7.91 -7.48 -7.65
N HIS A 85 -6.87 -6.63 -7.57
CA HIS A 85 -6.74 -5.42 -8.40
C HIS A 85 -8.02 -4.58 -8.42
N THR A 86 -8.64 -4.38 -7.27
CA THR A 86 -9.91 -3.68 -7.14
C THR A 86 -9.94 -2.71 -5.99
N THR A 87 -10.69 -1.63 -6.14
CA THR A 87 -11.01 -0.68 -5.06
C THR A 87 -12.44 -0.89 -4.52
N ALA A 88 -13.22 -1.74 -5.17
CA ALA A 88 -14.60 -2.06 -4.78
C ALA A 88 -14.62 -3.00 -3.57
N VAL A 89 -15.32 -2.62 -2.51
CA VAL A 89 -15.31 -3.36 -1.23
C VAL A 89 -16.49 -4.32 -1.05
N GLU A 90 -17.36 -4.43 -2.04
CA GLU A 90 -18.56 -5.27 -2.00
C GLU A 90 -18.24 -6.74 -1.77
N SER A 91 -17.21 -7.24 -2.45
CA SER A 91 -16.79 -8.65 -2.37
C SER A 91 -15.80 -8.95 -1.24
N TYR A 92 -15.41 -7.93 -0.45
CA TYR A 92 -14.45 -8.13 0.65
C TYR A 92 -14.91 -9.18 1.67
N GLY A 93 -16.22 -9.22 1.97
CA GLY A 93 -16.76 -10.21 2.92
C GLY A 93 -16.47 -11.64 2.49
N ALA A 94 -16.78 -11.97 1.25
CA ALA A 94 -16.52 -13.31 0.68
C ALA A 94 -15.01 -13.62 0.61
N PHE A 95 -14.19 -12.64 0.30
CA PHE A 95 -12.74 -12.78 0.36
C PHE A 95 -12.25 -13.13 1.76
N ALA A 96 -12.70 -12.39 2.79
CA ALA A 96 -12.31 -12.59 4.17
C ALA A 96 -12.78 -13.93 4.75
N GLU A 97 -13.80 -14.55 4.18
CA GLU A 97 -14.25 -15.90 4.56
C GLU A 97 -13.34 -17.00 4.00
N ASN A 98 -12.63 -16.75 2.90
CA ASN A 98 -11.84 -17.75 2.20
C ASN A 98 -10.33 -17.57 2.36
N TYR A 99 -9.84 -16.38 2.69
CA TYR A 99 -8.41 -16.10 2.80
C TYR A 99 -7.99 -15.89 4.26
N ARG A 100 -6.78 -16.35 4.59
CA ARG A 100 -6.16 -16.01 5.88
C ARG A 100 -5.75 -14.54 5.86
N LEU A 101 -6.25 -13.75 6.81
CA LEU A 101 -6.03 -12.32 6.87
C LEU A 101 -5.54 -11.88 8.26
N PRO A 102 -4.83 -10.75 8.38
CA PRO A 102 -4.52 -10.14 9.66
C PRO A 102 -5.77 -9.90 10.53
N TRP A 103 -6.89 -9.51 9.90
CA TRP A 103 -8.21 -9.41 10.52
C TRP A 103 -9.18 -10.39 9.87
N GLN A 104 -9.49 -11.49 10.57
CA GLN A 104 -10.25 -12.61 10.01
C GLN A 104 -11.76 -12.40 9.97
N VAL A 105 -12.29 -11.40 10.70
CA VAL A 105 -13.73 -11.17 10.73
C VAL A 105 -14.16 -10.40 9.46
N PRO A 106 -15.09 -10.94 8.64
CA PRO A 106 -15.58 -10.25 7.46
C PRO A 106 -16.17 -8.86 7.79
N LEU A 107 -15.82 -7.87 7.01
CA LEU A 107 -16.40 -6.53 7.11
C LEU A 107 -17.43 -6.33 6.00
N ARG A 108 -18.59 -5.79 6.35
CA ARG A 108 -19.59 -5.37 5.38
C ARG A 108 -19.15 -4.05 4.71
N PRO A 109 -19.58 -3.74 3.48
CA PRO A 109 -19.21 -2.48 2.78
C PRO A 109 -19.42 -1.21 3.61
N GLY A 110 -20.51 -1.13 4.37
CA GLY A 110 -20.76 -0.01 5.28
C GLY A 110 -19.77 0.08 6.44
N GLN A 111 -19.19 -1.05 6.90
CA GLN A 111 -18.15 -1.06 7.94
C GLN A 111 -16.80 -0.63 7.35
N CYS A 112 -16.48 -1.05 6.11
CA CYS A 112 -15.32 -0.56 5.37
C CYS A 112 -15.39 0.95 5.18
N SER A 113 -16.54 1.48 4.74
CA SER A 113 -16.76 2.93 4.59
C SER A 113 -16.61 3.70 5.90
N LYS A 114 -17.11 3.16 7.01
CA LYS A 114 -16.92 3.76 8.35
C LYS A 114 -15.44 3.75 8.76
N LEU A 115 -14.72 2.67 8.47
CA LEU A 115 -13.28 2.58 8.74
C LEU A 115 -12.52 3.67 7.97
N PHE A 116 -12.74 3.79 6.65
CA PHE A 116 -12.09 4.83 5.85
C PHE A 116 -12.42 6.24 6.32
N LYS A 117 -13.69 6.53 6.61
CA LYS A 117 -14.11 7.84 7.16
C LYS A 117 -13.49 8.15 8.52
N SER A 118 -13.11 7.14 9.29
CA SER A 118 -12.47 7.32 10.58
C SER A 118 -10.99 7.69 10.49
N ILE A 119 -10.38 7.59 9.31
CA ILE A 119 -8.99 7.94 9.07
C ILE A 119 -8.92 9.45 8.78
N SER A 120 -8.30 10.19 9.68
CA SER A 120 -8.15 11.63 9.55
C SER A 120 -6.95 12.00 8.68
N SER A 121 -6.98 13.18 8.06
CA SER A 121 -5.83 13.73 7.33
C SER A 121 -4.58 13.87 8.21
N LYS A 122 -4.75 14.12 9.50
CA LYS A 122 -3.64 14.17 10.47
C LYS A 122 -2.95 12.80 10.60
N GLU A 123 -3.73 11.74 10.67
CA GLU A 123 -3.19 10.37 10.73
C GLU A 123 -2.51 9.99 9.43
N ILE A 124 -3.08 10.33 8.26
CA ILE A 124 -2.46 10.08 6.96
C ILE A 124 -1.09 10.78 6.87
N ASN A 125 -1.05 12.07 7.20
CA ASN A 125 0.20 12.85 7.19
C ASN A 125 1.21 12.32 8.22
N GLY A 126 0.74 11.92 9.39
CA GLY A 126 1.57 11.29 10.43
C GLY A 126 2.18 9.97 9.96
N PHE A 127 1.38 9.14 9.27
CA PHE A 127 1.83 7.89 8.68
C PHE A 127 2.89 8.12 7.60
N LEU A 128 2.64 9.03 6.65
CA LEU A 128 3.60 9.36 5.59
C LEU A 128 4.90 9.91 6.17
N LYS A 129 4.80 10.83 7.14
CA LYS A 129 5.97 11.36 7.83
C LYS A 129 6.79 10.26 8.50
N LYS A 130 6.11 9.36 9.23
CA LYS A 130 6.79 8.25 9.91
C LYS A 130 7.40 7.26 8.95
N LEU A 131 6.70 6.96 7.86
CA LEU A 131 7.22 6.11 6.78
C LEU A 131 8.48 6.72 6.18
N ASN A 132 8.47 8.01 5.84
CA ASN A 132 9.63 8.71 5.29
C ASN A 132 10.82 8.73 6.26
N GLU A 133 10.59 8.95 7.55
CA GLU A 133 11.66 8.87 8.56
C GLU A 133 12.36 7.50 8.58
N GLU A 134 11.60 6.43 8.44
CA GLU A 134 12.16 5.08 8.42
C GLU A 134 12.82 4.76 7.06
N VAL A 135 12.27 5.23 5.95
CA VAL A 135 12.88 5.10 4.61
C VAL A 135 14.21 5.84 4.56
N CYS A 136 14.29 7.09 5.05
CA CYS A 136 15.53 7.86 5.09
C CYS A 136 16.63 7.18 5.94
N LYS A 137 16.27 6.42 6.97
CA LYS A 137 17.26 5.63 7.72
C LYS A 137 17.83 4.50 6.86
N LEU A 138 16.98 3.79 6.13
CA LEU A 138 17.41 2.73 5.21
C LEU A 138 18.30 3.28 4.09
N GLU A 139 17.96 4.46 3.56
CA GLU A 139 18.76 5.17 2.56
C GLU A 139 20.16 5.54 3.11
N ALA A 140 20.20 6.09 4.32
CA ALA A 140 21.48 6.47 4.95
C ALA A 140 22.40 5.27 5.20
N GLU A 141 21.82 4.10 5.45
CA GLU A 141 22.56 2.85 5.63
C GLU A 141 23.08 2.29 4.30
N ASN A 142 22.35 2.50 3.19
CA ASN A 142 22.63 1.85 1.90
C ASN A 142 23.39 2.74 0.90
N VAL A 143 23.18 4.05 0.91
CA VAL A 143 23.61 4.96 -0.19
C VAL A 143 24.91 5.72 0.08
N GLY A 144 25.56 5.57 1.24
CA GLY A 144 26.89 6.15 1.46
C GLY A 144 27.05 7.66 1.10
N GLY A 145 25.97 8.45 1.09
CA GLY A 145 25.98 9.90 0.82
C GLY A 145 25.67 10.32 -0.63
N GLY A 146 25.14 9.43 -1.47
CA GLY A 146 24.68 9.77 -2.83
C GLY A 146 23.34 10.49 -2.90
N ASN A 147 22.97 10.95 -4.12
CA ASN A 147 21.65 11.52 -4.38
C ASN A 147 20.56 10.48 -4.25
N VAL A 148 19.43 10.85 -3.65
CA VAL A 148 18.22 10.01 -3.59
C VAL A 148 17.26 10.43 -4.70
N TYR A 149 16.81 9.47 -5.49
CA TYR A 149 15.93 9.72 -6.62
C TYR A 149 14.49 9.36 -6.30
N TYR A 150 13.59 10.30 -6.54
CA TYR A 150 12.15 10.12 -6.37
C TYR A 150 11.43 10.25 -7.71
N ALA A 151 10.72 9.20 -8.12
CA ALA A 151 9.83 9.26 -9.26
C ALA A 151 8.50 9.92 -8.88
N LEU A 152 8.09 10.91 -9.66
CA LEU A 152 6.76 11.51 -9.58
C LEU A 152 5.95 11.08 -10.80
N ASP A 153 4.79 10.50 -10.54
CA ASP A 153 3.83 10.18 -11.59
C ASP A 153 2.41 10.45 -11.12
N SER A 154 1.53 10.73 -12.07
CA SER A 154 0.11 10.93 -11.82
C SER A 154 -0.72 9.84 -12.45
N THR A 155 -1.83 9.53 -11.82
CA THR A 155 -2.86 8.67 -12.39
C THR A 155 -4.23 9.28 -12.15
N SER A 156 -5.20 8.94 -13.00
CA SER A 156 -6.60 9.27 -12.81
C SER A 156 -7.35 8.05 -12.29
N VAL A 157 -8.31 8.30 -11.40
CA VAL A 157 -9.23 7.27 -10.90
C VAL A 157 -10.65 7.67 -11.25
N SER A 158 -11.24 6.94 -12.18
CA SER A 158 -12.63 7.13 -12.62
C SER A 158 -13.62 6.76 -11.54
N THR A 159 -14.73 7.49 -11.44
CA THR A 159 -15.73 7.24 -10.42
C THR A 159 -17.16 7.52 -10.89
N TYR A 160 -18.09 6.67 -10.46
CA TYR A 160 -19.54 6.90 -10.60
C TYR A 160 -20.14 7.74 -9.45
N ALA A 161 -19.32 8.16 -8.48
CA ALA A 161 -19.79 8.91 -7.32
C ALA A 161 -20.28 10.30 -7.73
N ARG A 162 -21.55 10.60 -7.43
CA ARG A 162 -22.18 11.88 -7.81
C ARG A 162 -21.88 13.03 -6.83
N GLN A 163 -21.55 12.71 -5.58
CA GLN A 163 -21.37 13.70 -4.50
C GLN A 163 -19.91 13.94 -4.12
N LEU A 164 -18.97 13.43 -4.90
CA LEU A 164 -17.54 13.60 -4.63
C LEU A 164 -17.06 14.90 -5.27
N ILE A 165 -16.83 15.93 -4.47
CA ILE A 165 -16.51 17.31 -4.93
C ILE A 165 -15.31 17.33 -5.88
N LYS A 166 -14.27 16.54 -5.58
CA LYS A 166 -13.05 16.45 -6.40
C LYS A 166 -13.23 15.70 -7.72
N ALA A 167 -14.33 14.96 -7.87
CA ALA A 167 -14.58 14.23 -9.10
C ALA A 167 -15.11 15.17 -10.17
N GLN A 168 -14.25 15.47 -11.16
CA GLN A 168 -14.52 16.37 -12.28
C GLN A 168 -14.21 15.66 -13.61
N TYR A 169 -14.78 16.16 -14.70
CA TYR A 169 -14.42 15.72 -16.03
C TYR A 169 -13.07 16.34 -16.43
N GLY A 170 -12.15 15.54 -16.89
CA GLY A 170 -10.82 15.98 -17.29
C GLY A 170 -10.20 15.01 -18.30
N HIS A 171 -8.89 15.13 -18.54
CA HIS A 171 -8.16 14.21 -19.39
C HIS A 171 -8.05 12.86 -18.68
N ASN A 172 -8.92 11.93 -19.06
CA ASN A 172 -8.99 10.60 -18.47
C ASN A 172 -7.98 9.66 -19.12
N LYS A 173 -7.06 9.10 -18.35
CA LYS A 173 -6.05 8.14 -18.85
C LYS A 173 -6.70 6.81 -19.27
N ASP A 174 -7.83 6.44 -18.70
CA ASP A 174 -8.57 5.21 -19.05
C ASP A 174 -9.45 5.38 -20.31
N GLY A 175 -9.62 6.62 -20.80
CA GLY A 175 -10.41 6.92 -22.00
C GLY A 175 -11.92 6.76 -21.83
N ASP A 176 -12.41 6.61 -20.60
CA ASP A 176 -13.84 6.55 -20.32
C ASP A 176 -14.44 7.96 -20.16
N ALA A 177 -15.78 8.08 -20.28
CA ALA A 177 -16.51 9.34 -20.15
C ALA A 177 -16.95 9.61 -18.70
N LEU A 178 -16.21 9.13 -17.70
CA LEU A 178 -16.56 9.29 -16.31
C LEU A 178 -15.85 10.49 -15.68
N LYS A 179 -16.42 10.98 -14.58
CA LYS A 179 -15.69 11.89 -13.70
C LYS A 179 -14.54 11.17 -13.04
N GLN A 180 -13.45 11.87 -12.82
CA GLN A 180 -12.22 11.33 -12.25
C GLN A 180 -11.68 12.19 -11.11
N ILE A 181 -10.78 11.61 -10.32
CA ILE A 181 -9.91 12.29 -9.39
C ILE A 181 -8.49 12.02 -9.84
N ASN A 182 -7.65 13.05 -9.89
CA ASN A 182 -6.24 12.89 -10.18
C ASN A 182 -5.45 12.61 -8.89
N ILE A 183 -4.55 11.65 -8.95
CA ILE A 183 -3.65 11.29 -7.84
C ILE A 183 -2.23 11.46 -8.36
N LEU A 184 -1.46 12.33 -7.72
CA LEU A 184 -0.02 12.41 -7.92
C LEU A 184 0.66 11.62 -6.80
N MET A 185 1.56 10.73 -7.16
CA MET A 185 2.32 9.90 -6.23
C MET A 185 3.82 10.15 -6.40
N MET A 186 4.53 10.20 -5.30
CA MET A 186 5.98 10.22 -5.25
C MET A 186 6.48 8.90 -4.65
N VAL A 187 7.39 8.24 -5.35
CA VAL A 187 7.94 6.94 -4.97
C VAL A 187 9.47 7.03 -4.96
N ASN A 188 10.09 6.53 -3.91
CA ASN A 188 11.53 6.37 -3.89
C ASN A 188 11.95 5.30 -4.91
N GLN A 189 12.83 5.62 -5.83
CA GLN A 189 13.21 4.71 -6.91
C GLN A 189 14.04 3.52 -6.45
N GLU A 190 14.79 3.66 -5.37
CA GLU A 190 15.65 2.61 -4.86
C GLU A 190 14.86 1.58 -4.04
N THR A 191 14.02 2.06 -3.13
CA THR A 191 13.24 1.19 -2.24
C THR A 191 11.90 0.76 -2.81
N GLY A 192 11.40 1.44 -3.85
CA GLY A 192 10.04 1.24 -4.39
C GLY A 192 8.92 1.69 -3.44
N LEU A 193 9.25 2.32 -2.31
CA LEU A 193 8.25 2.73 -1.32
C LEU A 193 7.65 4.08 -1.64
N PRO A 194 6.32 4.25 -1.49
CA PRO A 194 5.67 5.54 -1.66
C PRO A 194 6.06 6.46 -0.48
N VAL A 195 6.52 7.66 -0.80
CA VAL A 195 6.90 8.67 0.18
C VAL A 195 5.83 9.75 0.35
N TYR A 196 5.03 9.99 -0.68
CA TYR A 196 3.98 10.99 -0.65
C TYR A 196 2.92 10.71 -1.72
N TYR A 197 1.69 11.12 -1.45
CA TYR A 197 0.64 11.23 -2.47
C TYR A 197 -0.25 12.45 -2.21
N ARG A 198 -0.85 12.95 -3.26
CA ARG A 198 -1.85 14.01 -3.19
C ARG A 198 -2.95 13.79 -4.21
N THR A 199 -4.18 14.11 -3.80
CA THR A 199 -5.34 14.07 -4.69
C THR A 199 -5.67 15.47 -5.17
N TYR A 200 -5.97 15.59 -6.45
CA TYR A 200 -6.41 16.81 -7.12
C TYR A 200 -7.78 16.61 -7.75
N ASP A 201 -8.44 17.72 -8.06
CA ASP A 201 -9.68 17.68 -8.81
C ASP A 201 -9.40 17.15 -10.23
N GLY A 202 -10.34 16.41 -10.80
CA GLY A 202 -10.11 15.67 -12.05
C GLY A 202 -9.84 16.55 -13.28
N ASP A 203 -10.18 17.83 -13.23
CA ASP A 203 -9.94 18.83 -14.27
C ASP A 203 -8.60 19.58 -14.13
N VAL A 204 -7.87 19.36 -13.03
CA VAL A 204 -6.58 20.02 -12.78
C VAL A 204 -5.47 19.35 -13.60
N PRO A 205 -4.78 20.11 -14.49
CA PRO A 205 -3.67 19.58 -15.26
C PRO A 205 -2.47 19.18 -14.39
N ASP A 206 -1.84 18.07 -14.69
CA ASP A 206 -0.68 17.52 -13.96
C ASP A 206 0.46 18.53 -13.80
N VAL A 207 0.73 19.32 -14.85
CA VAL A 207 1.78 20.35 -14.88
C VAL A 207 1.67 21.35 -13.73
N SER A 208 0.45 21.68 -13.27
CA SER A 208 0.22 22.67 -12.21
C SER A 208 0.44 22.12 -10.80
N THR A 209 0.50 20.81 -10.64
CA THR A 209 0.44 20.14 -9.32
C THR A 209 1.81 19.95 -8.67
N ILE A 210 2.88 19.93 -9.46
CA ILE A 210 4.22 19.51 -9.02
C ILE A 210 4.80 20.37 -7.90
N MET A 211 4.67 21.70 -7.99
CA MET A 211 5.25 22.61 -7.01
C MET A 211 4.59 22.51 -5.63
N HIS A 212 3.28 22.26 -5.60
CA HIS A 212 2.59 22.01 -4.33
C HIS A 212 3.05 20.72 -3.69
N THR A 213 3.23 19.68 -4.50
CA THR A 213 3.72 18.38 -4.05
C THR A 213 5.11 18.48 -3.44
N LEU A 214 6.06 19.15 -4.12
CA LEU A 214 7.42 19.33 -3.62
C LEU A 214 7.46 20.11 -2.30
N ARG A 215 6.65 21.16 -2.14
CA ARG A 215 6.55 21.89 -0.88
C ARG A 215 6.06 21.02 0.28
N ASP A 216 5.08 20.18 -0.01
CA ASP A 216 4.51 19.30 1.02
C ASP A 216 5.49 18.18 1.39
N THR A 217 6.26 17.65 0.43
CA THR A 217 7.27 16.62 0.70
C THR A 217 8.41 17.15 1.58
N VAL A 218 8.86 18.38 1.39
CA VAL A 218 9.84 19.04 2.28
C VAL A 218 9.29 19.12 3.71
N ARG A 219 8.01 19.46 3.87
CA ARG A 219 7.36 19.52 5.21
C ARG A 219 7.25 18.15 5.87
N LEU A 220 7.19 17.08 5.09
CA LEU A 220 7.15 15.70 5.58
C LEU A 220 8.54 15.12 5.89
N GLY A 221 9.60 15.90 5.72
CA GLY A 221 10.97 15.49 6.04
C GLY A 221 11.64 14.64 4.96
N VAL A 222 11.16 14.71 3.71
CA VAL A 222 11.85 14.10 2.56
C VAL A 222 13.21 14.79 2.39
N ASN A 223 14.25 14.00 2.14
CA ASN A 223 15.63 14.44 2.08
C ASN A 223 15.83 15.65 1.15
N ARG A 224 16.60 16.66 1.61
CA ARG A 224 16.92 17.86 0.81
C ARG A 224 17.81 17.60 -0.40
N GLN A 225 18.53 16.48 -0.41
CA GLN A 225 19.38 16.06 -1.54
C GLN A 225 18.61 15.18 -2.54
N ALA A 226 17.29 15.24 -2.52
CA ALA A 226 16.42 14.49 -3.39
C ALA A 226 16.41 15.07 -4.81
N VAL A 227 16.54 14.18 -5.79
CA VAL A 227 16.35 14.49 -7.21
C VAL A 227 14.96 14.01 -7.62
N ALA A 228 14.12 14.92 -8.10
CA ALA A 228 12.79 14.58 -8.59
C ALA A 228 12.86 14.19 -10.08
N VAL A 229 12.44 12.96 -10.39
CA VAL A 229 12.35 12.45 -11.76
C VAL A 229 10.88 12.45 -12.17
N CYS A 230 10.57 13.19 -13.21
CA CYS A 230 9.21 13.39 -13.73
C CYS A 230 9.11 13.02 -15.19
N ASP A 231 7.92 12.61 -15.64
CA ASP A 231 7.63 12.43 -17.06
C ASP A 231 7.63 13.79 -17.81
N ARG A 232 7.79 13.73 -19.14
CA ARG A 232 7.74 14.90 -20.04
C ARG A 232 6.46 15.72 -19.91
N GLY A 233 5.36 15.13 -19.54
CA GLY A 233 4.08 15.81 -19.26
C GLY A 233 4.20 16.93 -18.22
N TYR A 234 5.22 16.87 -17.36
CA TYR A 234 5.50 17.90 -16.35
C TYR A 234 6.47 18.99 -16.82
N SER A 235 7.09 18.83 -17.99
CA SER A 235 8.05 19.79 -18.51
C SER A 235 7.33 21.03 -19.07
N SER A 236 7.43 22.14 -18.34
CA SER A 236 7.03 23.45 -18.82
C SER A 236 8.08 24.48 -18.44
N ILE A 237 8.23 25.54 -19.23
CA ILE A 237 9.16 26.64 -18.94
C ILE A 237 8.89 27.23 -17.56
N ILE A 238 7.61 27.33 -17.17
CA ILE A 238 7.19 27.84 -15.86
C ILE A 238 7.65 26.89 -14.75
N ASN A 239 7.51 25.59 -14.92
CA ASN A 239 7.95 24.61 -13.93
C ASN A 239 9.47 24.61 -13.82
N MET A 240 10.20 24.62 -14.93
CA MET A 240 11.67 24.70 -14.94
C MET A 240 12.15 25.95 -14.18
N HIS A 241 11.55 27.10 -14.44
CA HIS A 241 11.91 28.36 -13.74
C HIS A 241 11.63 28.26 -12.24
N ARG A 242 10.51 27.67 -11.83
CA ARG A 242 10.15 27.46 -10.43
C ARG A 242 11.07 26.46 -9.73
N PHE A 243 11.50 25.40 -10.41
CA PHE A 243 12.51 24.47 -9.91
C PHE A 243 13.81 25.17 -9.59
N TYR A 244 14.31 25.97 -10.52
CA TYR A 244 15.52 26.81 -10.32
C TYR A 244 15.39 27.72 -9.10
N GLN A 245 14.23 28.32 -8.87
CA GLN A 245 14.01 29.18 -7.73
C GLN A 245 13.84 28.43 -6.39
N SER A 246 13.49 27.15 -6.40
CA SER A 246 13.19 26.37 -5.21
C SER A 246 14.40 25.62 -4.62
N GLU A 247 15.60 25.74 -5.20
CA GLU A 247 16.79 24.96 -4.85
C GLU A 247 16.56 23.42 -4.91
N ALA A 248 15.50 22.99 -5.58
CA ALA A 248 15.23 21.57 -5.78
C ALA A 248 16.04 21.06 -6.97
N SER A 249 16.72 19.94 -6.80
CA SER A 249 17.36 19.21 -7.90
C SER A 249 16.32 18.41 -8.69
N PHE A 250 16.39 18.43 -10.00
CA PHE A 250 15.49 17.72 -10.92
C PHE A 250 16.24 17.24 -12.17
#